data_d335560bd59638e7461ffbb0f36e3ad3
#
_entry.id   d335560bd59638e7461ffbb0f36e3ad3
#
_cell.length_a   1.000
_cell.length_b   1.000
_cell.length_c   1.000
_cell.angle_alpha   90.00
_cell.angle_beta   90.00
_cell.angle_gamma   90.00
#
_symmetry.space_group_name_H-M   'P 1'
#
loop_
_entity.id
_entity.type
_entity.pdbx_description
1 polymer ?
#
loop_
_entity_poly.entity_id
_entity_poly.type
_entity_poly.pdbx_seq_one_letter_code
_entity_poly.pdbx_strand_id
1 'polypeptide(L)'
;MSNAPDNGPLKIKLCEIRGETSTFIDAAILDSGDLQLSGRDVGKAPLEHFGDIDYEYWLTVKREYKDQLLLELLNQLYQGDEDVDTKLMDVLKAKSIPYRFDSYI
;
A
#
# COMPACT_ATOMS: atom_id res chain seq x y z
N MET A 1 -18.81 -7.90 20.48
CA MET A 1 -17.82 -8.20 19.92
C MET A 1 -17.19 -7.23 19.18
N SER A 2 -16.20 -7.39 19.04
CA SER A 2 -15.49 -6.47 18.28
C SER A 2 -15.89 -6.56 16.87
N ASN A 3 -16.31 -5.49 16.34
CA ASN A 3 -16.39 -5.38 14.93
C ASN A 3 -15.08 -4.97 14.37
N ALA A 4 -14.02 -5.29 15.07
CA ALA A 4 -12.71 -5.04 14.52
C ALA A 4 -12.64 -5.69 13.16
N PRO A 5 -12.09 -5.02 12.19
CA PRO A 5 -11.84 -5.64 10.91
C PRO A 5 -11.01 -6.90 11.12
N ASP A 6 -11.10 -7.80 10.20
CA ASP A 6 -10.30 -9.00 10.20
C ASP A 6 -8.90 -8.66 10.66
N ASN A 7 -8.46 -9.36 11.70
CA ASN A 7 -7.15 -9.12 12.28
C ASN A 7 -6.04 -9.82 11.53
N GLY A 8 -6.35 -10.37 10.37
CA GLY A 8 -5.32 -10.85 9.48
C GLY A 8 -4.42 -9.70 9.04
N PRO A 9 -3.29 -9.97 8.46
CA PRO A 9 -2.40 -8.93 8.00
C PRO A 9 -3.12 -8.03 7.01
N LEU A 10 -3.00 -6.73 7.20
CA LEU A 10 -3.47 -5.77 6.24
C LEU A 10 -2.53 -5.85 5.05
N LYS A 11 -3.03 -6.36 3.94
CA LYS A 11 -2.21 -6.62 2.77
C LYS A 11 -2.98 -6.33 1.50
N ILE A 12 -2.30 -5.71 0.54
CA ILE A 12 -2.87 -5.44 -0.78
C ILE A 12 -1.89 -5.86 -1.86
N LYS A 13 -2.43 -6.24 -3.01
CA LYS A 13 -1.64 -6.49 -4.20
C LYS A 13 -1.55 -5.18 -4.99
N LEU A 14 -0.34 -4.70 -5.23
CA LEU A 14 -0.11 -3.48 -5.99
C LEU A 14 0.19 -3.75 -7.46
N CYS A 15 0.85 -4.85 -7.75
CA CYS A 15 1.27 -5.14 -9.12
C CYS A 15 1.31 -6.65 -9.35
N GLU A 16 0.79 -7.06 -10.49
CA GLU A 16 0.97 -8.42 -10.97
C GLU A 16 1.04 -8.33 -12.49
N ILE A 17 2.24 -8.53 -13.02
CA ILE A 17 2.51 -8.51 -14.46
C ILE A 17 3.12 -9.85 -14.81
N ARG A 18 2.61 -10.50 -15.85
CA ARG A 18 3.12 -11.78 -16.32
C ARG A 18 3.64 -11.64 -17.73
N GLY A 19 4.82 -12.21 -17.98
CA GLY A 19 5.48 -12.11 -19.28
C GLY A 19 6.84 -12.78 -19.23
N GLU A 20 7.75 -12.39 -20.12
CA GLU A 20 9.13 -12.88 -20.08
C GLU A 20 9.77 -12.62 -18.72
N THR A 21 9.43 -11.51 -18.11
CA THR A 21 9.68 -11.23 -16.71
C THR A 21 8.32 -11.04 -16.06
N SER A 22 8.05 -11.81 -15.03
CA SER A 22 6.85 -11.63 -14.21
C SER A 22 7.21 -10.83 -12.98
N THR A 23 6.36 -9.86 -12.63
CA THR A 23 6.59 -8.97 -11.50
C THR A 23 5.40 -9.03 -10.56
N PHE A 24 5.67 -9.20 -9.28
CA PHE A 24 4.66 -9.25 -8.24
C PHE A 24 5.07 -8.29 -7.14
N ILE A 25 4.18 -7.36 -6.76
CA ILE A 25 4.44 -6.41 -5.68
C ILE A 25 3.23 -6.36 -4.77
N ASP A 26 3.45 -6.61 -3.50
CA ASP A 26 2.44 -6.51 -2.45
C ASP A 26 2.87 -5.44 -1.44
N ALA A 27 1.90 -4.85 -0.79
CA ALA A 27 2.15 -3.97 0.35
C ALA A 27 1.38 -4.50 1.56
N ALA A 28 1.99 -4.45 2.72
CA ALA A 28 1.39 -4.96 3.94
C ALA A 28 1.76 -4.08 5.13
N ILE A 29 0.87 -4.06 6.12
CA ILE A 29 1.21 -3.57 7.45
C ILE A 29 1.52 -4.81 8.28
N LEU A 30 2.75 -4.90 8.76
CA LEU A 30 3.22 -6.03 9.55
C LEU A 30 2.67 -5.98 10.98
N ASP A 31 2.80 -7.09 11.70
CA ASP A 31 2.39 -7.13 13.11
C ASP A 31 3.11 -6.09 13.95
N SER A 32 4.33 -5.72 13.56
CA SER A 32 5.09 -4.65 14.21
C SER A 32 4.49 -3.26 13.98
N GLY A 33 3.57 -3.12 13.01
CA GLY A 33 3.04 -1.84 12.59
C GLY A 33 3.85 -1.20 11.46
N ASP A 34 4.93 -1.82 11.04
CA ASP A 34 5.73 -1.31 9.92
C ASP A 34 5.02 -1.54 8.59
N LEU A 35 5.21 -0.62 7.66
CA LEU A 35 4.77 -0.82 6.28
C LEU A 35 5.87 -1.55 5.52
N GLN A 36 5.50 -2.59 4.78
CA GLN A 36 6.49 -3.29 3.97
C GLN A 36 5.93 -3.57 2.57
N LEU A 37 6.70 -3.18 1.57
CA LEU A 37 6.49 -3.64 0.21
C LEU A 37 7.37 -4.85 -0.02
N SER A 38 6.78 -5.90 -0.61
CA SER A 38 7.50 -7.11 -1.01
C SER A 38 7.40 -7.21 -2.51
N GLY A 39 8.52 -7.34 -3.19
CA GLY A 39 8.56 -7.47 -4.62
C GLY A 39 9.29 -8.71 -5.05
N ARG A 40 8.91 -9.25 -6.22
CA ARG A 40 9.55 -10.40 -6.81
C ARG A 40 9.49 -10.26 -8.33
N ASP A 41 10.65 -10.36 -8.95
CA ASP A 41 10.79 -10.45 -10.39
C ASP A 41 11.29 -11.84 -10.75
N VAL A 42 10.63 -12.50 -11.69
CA VAL A 42 10.99 -13.85 -12.10
C VAL A 42 11.08 -13.88 -13.61
N GLY A 43 12.20 -14.36 -14.12
CA GLY A 43 12.37 -14.58 -15.54
C GLY A 43 13.60 -13.90 -16.14
N LYS A 44 13.40 -13.29 -17.32
CA LYS A 44 14.49 -12.83 -18.15
C LYS A 44 15.28 -11.67 -17.55
N ALA A 45 14.60 -10.65 -17.04
CA ALA A 45 15.30 -9.46 -16.54
C ALA A 45 16.21 -9.76 -15.35
N PRO A 46 15.76 -10.46 -14.30
CA PRO A 46 16.67 -10.81 -13.21
C PRO A 46 17.80 -11.73 -13.66
N LEU A 47 17.54 -12.63 -14.63
CA LEU A 47 18.60 -13.48 -15.18
C LEU A 47 19.68 -12.64 -15.84
N GLU A 48 19.30 -11.64 -16.65
CA GLU A 48 20.25 -10.77 -17.36
C GLU A 48 21.01 -9.87 -16.39
N HIS A 49 20.38 -9.35 -15.35
CA HIS A 49 20.99 -8.37 -14.45
C HIS A 49 21.73 -9.00 -13.29
N PHE A 50 21.27 -10.13 -12.78
CA PHE A 50 21.78 -10.72 -11.55
C PHE A 50 22.28 -12.15 -11.72
N GLY A 51 22.08 -12.76 -12.89
CA GLY A 51 22.49 -14.14 -13.12
C GLY A 51 21.56 -15.18 -12.51
N ASP A 52 20.40 -14.78 -12.01
CA ASP A 52 19.39 -15.68 -11.42
C ASP A 52 18.03 -15.27 -11.95
N ILE A 53 17.17 -16.27 -12.16
CA ILE A 53 15.81 -16.03 -12.66
C ILE A 53 14.87 -15.46 -11.61
N ASP A 54 15.28 -15.40 -10.35
CA ASP A 54 14.44 -14.97 -9.24
C ASP A 54 15.15 -13.87 -8.47
N TYR A 55 14.48 -12.74 -8.32
CA TYR A 55 14.98 -11.60 -7.58
C TYR A 55 13.89 -11.12 -6.62
N GLU A 56 14.18 -11.13 -5.34
CA GLU A 56 13.25 -10.67 -4.30
C GLU A 56 13.79 -9.43 -3.62
N TYR A 57 12.88 -8.54 -3.23
CA TYR A 57 13.27 -7.31 -2.55
C TYR A 57 12.17 -6.86 -1.60
N TRP A 58 12.57 -6.12 -0.59
CA TRP A 58 11.68 -5.57 0.42
C TRP A 58 12.02 -4.12 0.68
N LEU A 59 10.99 -3.30 0.78
CA LEU A 59 11.13 -1.92 1.24
C LEU A 59 10.32 -1.80 2.52
N THR A 60 10.99 -1.47 3.61
CA THR A 60 10.36 -1.36 4.92
C THR A 60 10.40 0.08 5.40
N VAL A 61 9.22 0.61 5.76
CA VAL A 61 9.08 1.90 6.40
C VAL A 61 8.63 1.64 7.84
N LYS A 62 9.46 2.06 8.79
CA LYS A 62 9.16 1.85 10.21
C LYS A 62 7.87 2.55 10.59
N ARG A 63 7.15 1.96 11.53
CA ARG A 63 5.85 2.49 11.98
C ARG A 63 5.91 3.95 12.40
N GLU A 64 7.05 4.41 12.95
CA GLU A 64 7.21 5.79 13.37
C GLU A 64 7.16 6.78 12.22
N TYR A 65 7.45 6.32 11.01
CA TYR A 65 7.55 7.18 9.83
C TYR A 65 6.44 6.96 8.81
N LYS A 66 5.60 5.93 8.98
CA LYS A 66 4.57 5.65 7.97
C LYS A 66 3.49 6.71 7.92
N ASP A 67 3.20 7.39 9.04
CA ASP A 67 2.24 8.49 9.03
C ASP A 67 2.76 9.67 8.22
N GLN A 68 4.05 9.93 8.29
CA GLN A 68 4.67 10.96 7.46
C GLN A 68 4.56 10.60 5.99
N LEU A 69 4.82 9.32 5.65
CA LEU A 69 4.64 8.84 4.28
C LEU A 69 3.18 9.00 3.82
N LEU A 70 2.23 8.65 4.70
CA LEU A 70 0.82 8.79 4.38
C LEU A 70 0.47 10.23 4.01
N LEU A 71 0.94 11.20 4.79
CA LEU A 71 0.69 12.61 4.50
C LEU A 71 1.33 13.03 3.17
N GLU A 72 2.53 12.56 2.89
CA GLU A 72 3.20 12.86 1.62
C GLU A 72 2.44 12.27 0.43
N LEU A 73 1.91 11.06 0.57
CA LEU A 73 1.11 10.45 -0.49
C LEU A 73 -0.19 11.23 -0.72
N LEU A 74 -0.86 11.65 0.36
CA LEU A 74 -2.03 12.50 0.25
C LEU A 74 -1.71 13.81 -0.48
N ASN A 75 -0.56 14.39 -0.15
CA ASN A 75 -0.12 15.61 -0.81
C ASN A 75 0.09 15.40 -2.30
N GLN A 76 0.76 14.31 -2.69
CA GLN A 76 1.01 14.01 -4.09
C GLN A 76 -0.28 13.77 -4.87
N LEU A 77 -1.24 13.07 -4.25
CA LEU A 77 -2.48 12.72 -4.92
C LEU A 77 -3.49 13.87 -4.98
N TYR A 78 -3.54 14.71 -3.95
CA TYR A 78 -4.66 15.61 -3.74
C TYR A 78 -4.29 17.06 -3.53
N GLN A 79 -3.02 17.45 -3.65
CA GLN A 79 -2.65 18.85 -3.48
C GLN A 79 -3.43 19.72 -4.46
N GLY A 80 -4.13 20.74 -3.94
CA GLY A 80 -4.93 21.61 -4.76
C GLY A 80 -6.33 21.11 -5.10
N ASP A 81 -6.69 19.92 -4.63
CA ASP A 81 -8.01 19.35 -4.88
C ASP A 81 -8.96 19.76 -3.77
N GLU A 82 -9.94 20.62 -4.09
CA GLU A 82 -10.89 21.10 -3.09
C GLU A 82 -11.92 20.04 -2.68
N ASP A 83 -12.01 18.94 -3.40
CA ASP A 83 -12.94 17.85 -3.12
C ASP A 83 -12.28 16.66 -2.43
N VAL A 84 -11.10 16.86 -1.84
CA VAL A 84 -10.32 15.76 -1.25
C VAL A 84 -11.09 15.04 -0.14
N ASP A 85 -11.83 15.77 0.68
CA ASP A 85 -12.61 15.15 1.76
C ASP A 85 -13.68 14.21 1.20
N THR A 86 -14.40 14.61 0.18
CA THR A 86 -15.41 13.78 -0.48
C THR A 86 -14.78 12.53 -1.09
N LYS A 87 -13.64 12.68 -1.75
CA LYS A 87 -12.93 11.55 -2.36
C LYS A 87 -12.44 10.56 -1.33
N LEU A 88 -11.90 11.06 -0.22
CA LEU A 88 -11.46 10.19 0.86
C LEU A 88 -12.64 9.47 1.52
N MET A 89 -13.75 10.17 1.73
CA MET A 89 -14.95 9.52 2.27
C MET A 89 -15.45 8.42 1.35
N ASP A 90 -15.38 8.62 0.04
CA ASP A 90 -15.77 7.57 -0.91
C ASP A 90 -14.91 6.33 -0.79
N VAL A 91 -13.60 6.49 -0.64
CA VAL A 91 -12.69 5.36 -0.42
C VAL A 91 -13.02 4.66 0.89
N LEU A 92 -13.19 5.43 1.97
CA LEU A 92 -13.49 4.90 3.29
C LEU A 92 -14.78 4.09 3.27
N LYS A 93 -15.83 4.62 2.63
CA LYS A 93 -17.10 3.92 2.50
C LYS A 93 -16.96 2.64 1.69
N ALA A 94 -16.28 2.71 0.55
CA ALA A 94 -16.11 1.56 -0.33
C ALA A 94 -15.37 0.41 0.34
N LYS A 95 -14.49 0.72 1.29
CA LYS A 95 -13.68 -0.27 1.99
C LYS A 95 -14.16 -0.56 3.41
N SER A 96 -15.31 -0.02 3.79
CA SER A 96 -15.88 -0.22 5.12
C SER A 96 -14.92 0.20 6.24
N ILE A 97 -14.19 1.27 6.01
CA ILE A 97 -13.28 1.83 7.01
C ILE A 97 -14.05 2.87 7.82
N PRO A 98 -14.18 2.70 9.14
CA PRO A 98 -14.91 3.65 9.97
C PRO A 98 -14.30 5.03 9.93
N TYR A 99 -15.15 6.05 9.91
CA TYR A 99 -14.70 7.44 9.97
C TYR A 99 -15.79 8.31 10.59
N ARG A 100 -15.44 9.53 10.92
CA ARG A 100 -16.39 10.53 11.40
C ARG A 100 -16.16 11.81 10.60
N PHE A 101 -17.26 12.40 10.15
CA PHE A 101 -17.23 13.70 9.48
C PHE A 101 -17.97 14.71 10.36
N ASP A 102 -17.33 15.80 10.67
CA ASP A 102 -17.91 16.87 11.47
C ASP A 102 -17.85 18.17 10.69
N SER A 103 -18.88 18.96 10.83
CA SER A 103 -18.89 20.31 10.25
C SER A 103 -19.44 21.28 11.28
N TYR A 104 -19.04 22.54 11.15
CA TYR A 104 -19.54 23.61 11.99
C TYR A 104 -20.02 24.74 11.10
N ILE A 105 -21.28 25.13 11.31
CA ILE A 105 -21.90 26.20 10.57
C ILE A 105 -22.38 27.26 11.53
#